data_ddc5996d4bc56c52e4e1e33f49bbf3da
#
_entry.id   ddc5996d4bc56c52e4e1e33f49bbf3da
#
_cell.length_a   1.000
_cell.length_b   1.000
_cell.length_c   1.000
_cell.angle_alpha   90.00
_cell.angle_beta   90.00
_cell.angle_gamma   90.00
#
_symmetry.space_group_name_H-M   'P 1'
#
loop_
_entity.id
_entity.type
_entity.pdbx_description
1 polymer ?
#
loop_
_entity_poly.entity_id
_entity_poly.type
_entity_poly.pdbx_seq_one_letter_code
_entity_poly.pdbx_strand_id
1 'polypeptide(L)'
;MYEICELIRYGDDERQLALEQLFAKAGVKTCSQAVSASKSTTSRSYLHSCGQSSSLQTILLPVPCDEKTLQQAYEEAPAGSLILGGNLPAAFVKCCQERGLHIYDYMKSSAVAIWNAVATAEGAICEAIRHSPYNLYQHTCLVMGYGRCGKVLADRLTNLGATVIISARSSEKTACAEVSHCLNLTESTDLSTCQWLFNTVPAPIVGKSLIDRLPDTAVIIDLASAPGGCDLTYCCLLYTSDAADE
;
A
#
# COMPACT_ATOMS: atom_id res chain seq x y z
N MET A 1 -8.47 26.41 6.81
CA MET A 1 -8.18 25.85 5.48
C MET A 1 -6.81 26.37 5.10
N TYR A 2 -5.82 25.50 4.88
CA TYR A 2 -4.48 25.91 4.48
C TYR A 2 -4.48 26.12 2.97
N GLU A 3 -4.04 27.31 2.52
CA GLU A 3 -3.84 27.57 1.11
C GLU A 3 -2.39 27.15 0.75
N ILE A 4 -2.25 26.16 -0.10
CA ILE A 4 -0.95 25.66 -0.53
C ILE A 4 -0.44 26.55 -1.66
N CYS A 5 0.53 27.41 -1.37
CA CYS A 5 1.12 28.32 -2.37
C CYS A 5 2.38 27.76 -3.03
N GLU A 6 3.15 26.94 -2.31
CA GLU A 6 4.38 26.34 -2.78
C GLU A 6 4.51 24.90 -2.24
N LEU A 7 4.86 23.97 -3.12
CA LEU A 7 5.09 22.55 -2.80
C LEU A 7 6.54 22.19 -3.10
N ILE A 8 7.22 21.65 -2.10
CA ILE A 8 8.56 21.10 -2.22
C ILE A 8 8.44 19.57 -2.11
N ARG A 9 8.82 18.87 -3.18
CA ARG A 9 8.79 17.40 -3.23
C ARG A 9 10.17 16.83 -2.90
N TYR A 10 10.21 15.84 -2.02
CA TYR A 10 11.38 15.00 -1.71
C TYR A 10 11.21 13.63 -2.37
N GLY A 11 12.25 13.16 -3.08
CA GLY A 11 12.27 11.87 -3.76
C GLY A 11 11.71 11.88 -5.19
N ASP A 12 11.83 10.73 -5.87
CA ASP A 12 11.54 10.55 -7.30
C ASP A 12 10.50 9.43 -7.56
N ASP A 13 9.68 9.09 -6.56
CA ASP A 13 8.58 8.12 -6.71
C ASP A 13 7.56 8.62 -7.75
N GLU A 14 7.15 7.76 -8.69
CA GLU A 14 6.21 8.11 -9.75
C GLU A 14 4.87 8.66 -9.22
N ARG A 15 4.42 8.18 -8.07
CA ARG A 15 3.20 8.67 -7.41
C ARG A 15 3.35 10.11 -6.95
N GLN A 16 4.54 10.48 -6.47
CA GLN A 16 4.85 11.85 -6.06
C GLN A 16 4.98 12.77 -7.27
N LEU A 17 5.56 12.30 -8.38
CA LEU A 17 5.58 13.04 -9.63
C LEU A 17 4.18 13.33 -10.13
N ALA A 18 3.27 12.35 -10.06
CA ALA A 18 1.87 12.54 -10.41
C ALA A 18 1.16 13.55 -9.50
N LEU A 19 1.42 13.51 -8.18
CA LEU A 19 0.88 14.49 -7.23
C LEU A 19 1.43 15.88 -7.51
N GLU A 20 2.73 16.03 -7.75
CA GLU A 20 3.34 17.31 -8.11
C GLU A 20 2.69 17.91 -9.37
N GLN A 21 2.45 17.10 -10.39
CA GLN A 21 1.73 17.54 -11.60
C GLN A 21 0.30 18.00 -11.32
N LEU A 22 -0.42 17.31 -10.43
CA LEU A 22 -1.76 17.71 -10.02
C LEU A 22 -1.75 19.05 -9.29
N PHE A 23 -0.80 19.27 -8.38
CA PHE A 23 -0.63 20.55 -7.70
C PHE A 23 -0.25 21.67 -8.67
N ALA A 24 0.66 21.40 -9.63
CA ALA A 24 1.02 22.37 -10.65
C ALA A 24 -0.18 22.76 -11.53
N LYS A 25 -1.03 21.79 -11.93
CA LYS A 25 -2.29 22.05 -12.64
C LYS A 25 -3.30 22.87 -11.83
N ALA A 26 -3.25 22.74 -10.52
CA ALA A 26 -4.06 23.56 -9.60
C ALA A 26 -3.48 24.96 -9.34
N GLY A 27 -2.37 25.33 -10.00
CA GLY A 27 -1.73 26.63 -9.87
C GLY A 27 -0.76 26.74 -8.70
N VAL A 28 -0.43 25.64 -8.04
CA VAL A 28 0.58 25.61 -6.97
C VAL A 28 1.97 25.59 -7.58
N LYS A 29 2.85 26.47 -7.11
CA LYS A 29 4.27 26.45 -7.51
C LYS A 29 4.93 25.21 -6.95
N THR A 30 5.53 24.39 -7.81
CA THR A 30 6.19 23.15 -7.41
C THR A 30 7.71 23.23 -7.59
N CYS A 31 8.44 22.62 -6.67
CA CYS A 31 9.89 22.49 -6.69
C CYS A 31 10.27 21.07 -6.26
N SER A 32 11.20 20.43 -6.97
CA SER A 32 11.71 19.11 -6.62
C SER A 32 13.06 19.22 -5.93
N GLN A 33 13.23 18.48 -4.83
CA GLN A 33 14.51 18.32 -4.16
C GLN A 33 15.01 16.89 -4.31
N ALA A 34 16.18 16.73 -4.96
CA ALA A 34 16.82 15.42 -5.02
C ALA A 34 17.36 15.04 -3.63
N VAL A 35 17.06 13.85 -3.15
CA VAL A 35 17.69 13.28 -1.97
C VAL A 35 19.10 12.89 -2.37
N SER A 36 20.10 13.75 -2.09
CA SER A 36 21.48 13.52 -2.50
C SER A 36 22.08 12.29 -1.79
N ALA A 37 22.41 11.28 -2.57
CA ALA A 37 23.20 10.13 -2.12
C ALA A 37 24.68 10.46 -1.94
N SER A 38 25.14 11.68 -2.27
CA SER A 38 26.54 12.09 -2.16
C SER A 38 26.66 13.56 -1.80
N LYS A 39 27.63 13.85 -0.92
CA LYS A 39 28.06 15.20 -0.57
C LYS A 39 28.61 15.93 -1.80
N SER A 40 27.77 16.59 -2.56
CA SER A 40 28.22 17.60 -3.50
C SER A 40 27.58 18.94 -3.13
N THR A 41 28.44 19.91 -2.95
CA THR A 41 28.25 21.26 -2.38
C THR A 41 27.33 22.17 -3.21
N THR A 42 26.55 21.64 -4.14
CA THR A 42 25.82 22.44 -5.14
C THR A 42 24.31 22.56 -4.85
N SER A 43 23.77 21.83 -3.87
CA SER A 43 22.31 21.82 -3.59
C SER A 43 21.83 22.99 -2.72
N ARG A 44 22.74 23.80 -2.19
CA ARG A 44 22.40 24.96 -1.34
C ARG A 44 21.87 26.18 -2.11
N SER A 45 21.98 26.18 -3.44
CA SER A 45 21.66 27.36 -4.26
C SER A 45 20.19 27.48 -4.67
N TYR A 46 19.37 26.43 -4.52
CA TYR A 46 17.97 26.48 -4.95
C TYR A 46 17.01 27.05 -3.89
N LEU A 47 17.34 26.93 -2.60
CA LEU A 47 16.53 27.55 -1.53
C LEU A 47 16.70 29.08 -1.49
N HIS A 48 17.77 29.64 -2.05
CA HIS A 48 18.01 31.08 -2.08
C HIS A 48 17.37 31.82 -3.29
N SER A 49 16.88 31.10 -4.30
CA SER A 49 16.23 31.72 -5.46
C SER A 49 14.71 31.85 -5.34
N CYS A 50 14.08 31.14 -4.41
CA CYS A 50 12.71 31.42 -3.99
C CYS A 50 12.78 32.58 -3.00
N GLY A 51 12.47 33.79 -3.47
CA GLY A 51 12.52 35.01 -2.66
C GLY A 51 11.89 34.83 -1.28
N GLN A 52 12.42 35.53 -0.29
CA GLN A 52 11.90 35.63 1.08
C GLN A 52 10.41 36.04 1.09
N SER A 53 9.56 35.13 0.69
CA SER A 53 8.11 35.23 0.88
C SER A 53 7.81 34.42 2.14
N SER A 54 7.20 35.06 3.12
CA SER A 54 6.63 34.46 4.33
C SER A 54 5.45 33.53 4.01
N SER A 55 5.42 32.95 2.81
CA SER A 55 4.42 31.96 2.39
C SER A 55 4.71 30.64 3.06
N LEU A 56 3.67 30.07 3.62
CA LEU A 56 3.65 28.70 4.16
C LEU A 56 4.19 27.73 3.10
N GLN A 57 5.33 27.10 3.39
CA GLN A 57 5.87 26.05 2.53
C GLN A 57 5.17 24.72 2.83
N THR A 58 4.87 23.98 1.79
CA THR A 58 4.34 22.62 1.90
C THR A 58 5.39 21.63 1.40
N ILE A 59 5.75 20.69 2.25
CA ILE A 59 6.75 19.66 1.97
C ILE A 59 6.03 18.34 1.75
N LEU A 60 6.24 17.70 0.59
CA LEU A 60 5.71 16.38 0.26
C LEU A 60 6.80 15.32 0.42
N LEU A 61 6.57 14.38 1.34
CA LEU A 61 7.48 13.26 1.63
C LEU A 61 7.12 12.00 0.84
N PRO A 62 8.12 11.16 0.48
CA PRO A 62 7.88 9.86 -0.13
C PRO A 62 7.16 8.88 0.80
N VAL A 63 6.56 7.84 0.23
CA VAL A 63 5.95 6.74 0.98
C VAL A 63 6.40 5.40 0.37
N PRO A 64 7.17 4.61 1.09
CA PRO A 64 7.73 4.88 2.43
C PRO A 64 8.78 6.00 2.42
N CYS A 65 8.99 6.64 3.57
CA CYS A 65 10.02 7.66 3.75
C CYS A 65 11.12 7.12 4.67
N ASP A 66 12.37 7.19 4.23
CA ASP A 66 13.52 6.80 5.03
C ASP A 66 13.86 7.85 6.09
N GLU A 67 14.59 7.42 7.13
CA GLU A 67 14.92 8.25 8.28
C GLU A 67 15.78 9.48 7.90
N LYS A 68 16.66 9.33 6.90
CA LYS A 68 17.51 10.42 6.42
C LYS A 68 16.68 11.51 5.75
N THR A 69 15.72 11.14 4.92
CA THR A 69 14.81 12.08 4.27
C THR A 69 13.90 12.78 5.27
N LEU A 70 13.41 12.05 6.30
CA LEU A 70 12.65 12.64 7.40
C LEU A 70 13.47 13.69 8.14
N GLN A 71 14.71 13.37 8.48
CA GLN A 71 15.61 14.28 9.19
C GLN A 71 15.93 15.52 8.34
N GLN A 72 16.24 15.35 7.07
CA GLN A 72 16.51 16.45 6.15
C GLN A 72 15.28 17.38 6.04
N ALA A 73 14.09 16.83 5.82
CA ALA A 73 12.88 17.63 5.75
C ALA A 73 12.58 18.38 7.06
N TYR A 74 12.85 17.75 8.19
CA TYR A 74 12.70 18.39 9.50
C TYR A 74 13.67 19.58 9.65
N GLU A 75 14.95 19.43 9.28
CA GLU A 75 15.98 20.47 9.44
C GLU A 75 15.73 21.66 8.51
N GLU A 76 15.32 21.39 7.27
CA GLU A 76 15.15 22.40 6.23
C GLU A 76 13.79 23.13 6.29
N ALA A 77 12.76 22.53 6.93
CA ALA A 77 11.43 23.12 7.01
C ALA A 77 11.41 24.42 7.81
N PRO A 78 10.99 25.56 7.24
CA PRO A 78 10.72 26.77 8.00
C PRO A 78 9.60 26.54 9.03
N ALA A 79 9.63 27.32 10.13
CA ALA A 79 8.54 27.30 11.10
C ALA A 79 7.19 27.62 10.45
N GLY A 80 6.14 26.89 10.85
CA GLY A 80 4.81 27.00 10.27
C GLY A 80 4.59 26.25 8.96
N SER A 81 5.62 25.58 8.40
CA SER A 81 5.48 24.75 7.20
C SER A 81 4.55 23.57 7.43
N LEU A 82 3.89 23.13 6.35
CA LEU A 82 3.05 21.92 6.33
C LEU A 82 3.85 20.75 5.74
N ILE A 83 3.95 19.66 6.48
CA ILE A 83 4.54 18.40 6.01
C ILE A 83 3.42 17.42 5.67
N LEU A 84 3.39 16.99 4.41
CA LEU A 84 2.49 15.97 3.88
C LEU A 84 3.27 14.65 3.75
N GLY A 85 2.80 13.58 4.34
CA GLY A 85 3.44 12.27 4.25
C GLY A 85 2.47 11.13 4.51
N GLY A 86 2.97 9.91 4.46
CA GLY A 86 2.19 8.72 4.78
C GLY A 86 2.94 7.78 5.71
N ASN A 87 2.23 7.23 6.71
CA ASN A 87 2.77 6.34 7.73
C ASN A 87 3.94 6.98 8.52
N LEU A 88 3.82 8.25 8.86
CA LEU A 88 4.87 8.99 9.54
C LEU A 88 5.10 8.45 10.97
N PRO A 89 6.38 8.24 11.39
CA PRO A 89 6.71 7.79 12.74
C PRO A 89 6.19 8.75 13.82
N ALA A 90 5.62 8.22 14.90
CA ALA A 90 5.05 9.04 15.97
C ALA A 90 6.07 9.98 16.61
N ALA A 91 7.33 9.55 16.77
CA ALA A 91 8.42 10.37 17.25
C ALA A 91 8.68 11.58 16.34
N PHE A 92 8.73 11.37 15.02
CA PHE A 92 8.90 12.43 14.03
C PHE A 92 7.75 13.46 14.10
N VAL A 93 6.50 12.96 14.15
CA VAL A 93 5.31 13.82 14.26
C VAL A 93 5.40 14.71 15.51
N LYS A 94 5.80 14.13 16.66
CA LYS A 94 5.96 14.88 17.91
C LYS A 94 7.02 15.97 17.80
N CYS A 95 8.22 15.63 17.29
CA CYS A 95 9.30 16.61 17.11
C CYS A 95 8.88 17.78 16.18
N CYS A 96 8.18 17.46 15.10
CA CYS A 96 7.66 18.49 14.18
C CYS A 96 6.67 19.42 14.88
N GLN A 97 5.74 18.87 15.66
CA GLN A 97 4.75 19.65 16.40
C GLN A 97 5.41 20.57 17.44
N GLU A 98 6.41 20.07 18.18
CA GLU A 98 7.19 20.86 19.16
C GLU A 98 7.94 22.02 18.50
N ARG A 99 8.34 21.87 17.24
CA ARG A 99 8.98 22.92 16.43
C ARG A 99 7.98 23.88 15.76
N GLY A 100 6.69 23.66 15.90
CA GLY A 100 5.64 24.47 15.30
C GLY A 100 5.40 24.16 13.82
N LEU A 101 5.75 22.96 13.35
CA LEU A 101 5.42 22.47 12.02
C LEU A 101 4.05 21.79 12.04
N HIS A 102 3.32 21.95 10.95
CA HIS A 102 2.04 21.27 10.75
C HIS A 102 2.26 19.94 10.02
N ILE A 103 1.58 18.89 10.46
CA ILE A 103 1.71 17.55 9.89
C ILE A 103 0.36 17.06 9.40
N TYR A 104 0.34 16.53 8.18
CA TYR A 104 -0.80 15.79 7.67
C TYR A 104 -0.35 14.43 7.13
N ASP A 105 -0.68 13.37 7.89
CA ASP A 105 -0.47 11.98 7.47
C ASP A 105 -1.71 11.52 6.68
N TYR A 106 -1.61 11.58 5.35
CA TYR A 106 -2.72 11.22 4.48
C TYR A 106 -3.06 9.73 4.48
N MET A 107 -2.14 8.84 4.94
CA MET A 107 -2.44 7.41 5.09
C MET A 107 -3.39 7.13 6.26
N LYS A 108 -3.54 8.08 7.18
CA LYS A 108 -4.56 8.03 8.24
C LYS A 108 -5.95 8.46 7.74
N SER A 109 -6.03 9.07 6.56
CA SER A 109 -7.31 9.44 5.94
C SER A 109 -8.05 8.20 5.44
N SER A 110 -9.29 8.00 5.90
CA SER A 110 -10.13 6.89 5.44
C SER A 110 -10.40 6.95 3.94
N ALA A 111 -10.55 8.14 3.37
CA ALA A 111 -10.75 8.33 1.93
C ALA A 111 -9.53 7.84 1.13
N VAL A 112 -8.33 8.28 1.50
CA VAL A 112 -7.08 7.82 0.86
C VAL A 112 -6.91 6.31 0.99
N ALA A 113 -7.20 5.76 2.17
CA ALA A 113 -7.09 4.33 2.41
C ALA A 113 -8.08 3.49 1.58
N ILE A 114 -9.28 4.03 1.28
CA ILE A 114 -10.24 3.39 0.38
C ILE A 114 -9.73 3.42 -1.07
N TRP A 115 -9.25 4.56 -1.55
CA TRP A 115 -8.69 4.65 -2.91
C TRP A 115 -7.45 3.79 -3.11
N ASN A 116 -6.56 3.72 -2.11
CA ASN A 116 -5.42 2.79 -2.13
C ASN A 116 -5.87 1.33 -2.19
N ALA A 117 -6.93 0.97 -1.47
CA ALA A 117 -7.48 -0.39 -1.53
C ALA A 117 -7.98 -0.77 -2.92
N VAL A 118 -8.52 0.19 -3.68
CA VAL A 118 -8.93 0.00 -5.08
C VAL A 118 -7.72 -0.34 -5.96
N ALA A 119 -6.69 0.50 -5.94
CA ALA A 119 -5.49 0.28 -6.74
C ALA A 119 -4.77 -1.03 -6.34
N THR A 120 -4.70 -1.33 -5.04
CA THR A 120 -4.12 -2.58 -4.53
C THR A 120 -4.88 -3.80 -5.03
N ALA A 121 -6.22 -3.77 -4.99
CA ALA A 121 -7.05 -4.89 -5.47
C ALA A 121 -6.90 -5.11 -6.98
N GLU A 122 -6.84 -4.03 -7.77
CA GLU A 122 -6.63 -4.12 -9.22
C GLU A 122 -5.24 -4.67 -9.56
N GLY A 123 -4.20 -4.22 -8.87
CA GLY A 123 -2.86 -4.76 -9.01
C GLY A 123 -2.77 -6.25 -8.66
N ALA A 124 -3.42 -6.66 -7.58
CA ALA A 124 -3.49 -8.06 -7.18
C ALA A 124 -4.19 -8.94 -8.22
N ILE A 125 -5.29 -8.47 -8.78
CA ILE A 125 -6.01 -9.19 -9.86
C ILE A 125 -5.14 -9.27 -11.11
N CYS A 126 -4.42 -8.21 -11.46
CA CYS A 126 -3.48 -8.21 -12.58
C CYS A 126 -2.39 -9.29 -12.40
N GLU A 127 -1.77 -9.35 -11.22
CA GLU A 127 -0.75 -10.37 -10.94
C GLU A 127 -1.36 -11.79 -10.90
N ALA A 128 -2.56 -11.96 -10.39
CA ALA A 128 -3.28 -13.23 -10.41
C ALA A 128 -3.48 -13.77 -11.83
N ILE A 129 -3.90 -12.90 -12.76
CA ILE A 129 -4.11 -13.26 -14.17
C ILE A 129 -2.78 -13.55 -14.86
N ARG A 130 -1.72 -12.80 -14.59
CA ARG A 130 -0.41 -12.96 -15.21
C ARG A 130 0.30 -14.25 -14.83
N HIS A 131 0.09 -14.74 -13.61
CA HIS A 131 0.78 -15.89 -13.05
C HIS A 131 -0.05 -17.17 -13.02
N SER A 132 -1.20 -17.20 -13.71
CA SER A 132 -2.05 -18.39 -13.78
C SER A 132 -2.47 -18.68 -15.22
N PRO A 133 -2.53 -19.95 -15.62
CA PRO A 133 -3.08 -20.34 -16.90
C PRO A 133 -4.61 -20.29 -16.94
N TYR A 134 -5.26 -20.07 -15.79
CA TYR A 134 -6.72 -20.05 -15.64
C TYR A 134 -7.26 -18.63 -15.69
N ASN A 135 -8.50 -18.47 -16.13
CA ASN A 135 -9.26 -17.23 -15.98
C ASN A 135 -9.97 -17.20 -14.61
N LEU A 136 -10.35 -16.00 -14.15
CA LEU A 136 -11.05 -15.83 -12.86
C LEU A 136 -12.52 -16.29 -12.92
N TYR A 137 -13.14 -16.24 -14.08
CA TYR A 137 -14.55 -16.57 -14.27
C TYR A 137 -14.83 -18.03 -13.93
N GLN A 138 -15.79 -18.26 -13.03
CA GLN A 138 -16.21 -19.57 -12.51
C GLN A 138 -15.14 -20.36 -11.73
N HIS A 139 -14.00 -19.75 -11.42
CA HIS A 139 -12.99 -20.36 -10.56
C HIS A 139 -13.03 -19.82 -9.14
N THR A 140 -12.45 -20.56 -8.21
CA THR A 140 -12.47 -20.25 -6.79
C THR A 140 -11.28 -19.41 -6.37
N CYS A 141 -11.55 -18.32 -5.64
CA CYS A 141 -10.58 -17.42 -5.04
C CYS A 141 -10.78 -17.39 -3.51
N LEU A 142 -9.71 -17.59 -2.75
CA LEU A 142 -9.71 -17.43 -1.29
C LEU A 142 -9.11 -16.08 -0.92
N VAL A 143 -9.84 -15.24 -0.20
CA VAL A 143 -9.37 -13.96 0.32
C VAL A 143 -9.22 -14.02 1.83
N MET A 144 -7.98 -13.98 2.32
CA MET A 144 -7.65 -13.95 3.72
C MET A 144 -7.76 -12.52 4.26
N GLY A 145 -8.76 -12.28 5.10
CA GLY A 145 -9.10 -10.97 5.66
C GLY A 145 -10.22 -10.25 4.91
N TYR A 146 -11.11 -9.60 5.68
CA TYR A 146 -12.22 -8.79 5.16
C TYR A 146 -12.12 -7.36 5.72
N GLY A 147 -10.92 -6.78 5.57
CA GLY A 147 -10.63 -5.37 5.83
C GLY A 147 -10.92 -4.50 4.61
N ARG A 148 -10.36 -3.29 4.57
CA ARG A 148 -10.53 -2.36 3.45
C ARG A 148 -10.12 -2.98 2.10
N CYS A 149 -8.90 -3.51 2.01
CA CYS A 149 -8.42 -4.16 0.79
C CYS A 149 -9.19 -5.45 0.47
N GLY A 150 -9.42 -6.31 1.48
CA GLY A 150 -10.12 -7.58 1.28
C GLY A 150 -11.56 -7.39 0.79
N LYS A 151 -12.28 -6.38 1.28
CA LYS A 151 -13.63 -6.05 0.79
C LYS A 151 -13.66 -5.65 -0.67
N VAL A 152 -12.79 -4.71 -1.05
CA VAL A 152 -12.69 -4.22 -2.43
C VAL A 152 -12.27 -5.34 -3.37
N LEU A 153 -11.30 -6.15 -2.96
CA LEU A 153 -10.82 -7.28 -3.75
C LEU A 153 -11.92 -8.34 -3.94
N ALA A 154 -12.60 -8.72 -2.87
CA ALA A 154 -13.68 -9.69 -2.93
C ALA A 154 -14.84 -9.23 -3.86
N ASP A 155 -15.25 -7.96 -3.73
CA ASP A 155 -16.26 -7.36 -4.59
C ASP A 155 -15.84 -7.42 -6.09
N ARG A 156 -14.61 -7.03 -6.41
CA ARG A 156 -14.12 -7.10 -7.80
C ARG A 156 -14.03 -8.52 -8.33
N LEU A 157 -13.55 -9.48 -7.55
CA LEU A 157 -13.47 -10.88 -7.94
C LEU A 157 -14.87 -11.45 -8.20
N THR A 158 -15.83 -11.15 -7.33
CA THR A 158 -17.23 -11.56 -7.50
C THR A 158 -17.83 -10.97 -8.78
N ASN A 159 -17.56 -9.69 -9.05
CA ASN A 159 -18.03 -9.02 -10.29
C ASN A 159 -17.36 -9.56 -11.55
N LEU A 160 -16.17 -10.14 -11.45
CA LEU A 160 -15.52 -10.89 -12.53
C LEU A 160 -16.06 -12.31 -12.70
N GLY A 161 -17.03 -12.72 -11.87
CA GLY A 161 -17.68 -14.03 -11.93
C GLY A 161 -16.91 -15.14 -11.23
N ALA A 162 -15.95 -14.80 -10.37
CA ALA A 162 -15.27 -15.78 -9.52
C ALA A 162 -16.14 -16.22 -8.34
N THR A 163 -15.95 -17.45 -7.86
CA THR A 163 -16.45 -17.90 -6.56
C THR A 163 -15.50 -17.45 -5.47
N VAL A 164 -15.95 -16.56 -4.59
CA VAL A 164 -15.07 -15.95 -3.57
C VAL A 164 -15.34 -16.56 -2.20
N ILE A 165 -14.29 -17.10 -1.59
CA ILE A 165 -14.28 -17.59 -0.21
C ILE A 165 -13.53 -16.55 0.64
N ILE A 166 -14.10 -16.17 1.79
CA ILE A 166 -13.53 -15.19 2.71
C ILE A 166 -13.14 -15.84 4.03
N SER A 167 -11.97 -15.47 4.53
CA SER A 167 -11.58 -15.71 5.92
C SER A 167 -11.67 -14.41 6.71
N ALA A 168 -12.57 -14.31 7.69
CA ALA A 168 -12.72 -13.16 8.55
C ALA A 168 -12.83 -13.57 10.03
N ARG A 169 -12.21 -12.79 10.93
CA ARG A 169 -12.15 -13.09 12.36
C ARG A 169 -13.41 -12.72 13.15
N SER A 170 -14.24 -11.81 12.65
CA SER A 170 -15.43 -11.36 13.36
C SER A 170 -16.71 -11.78 12.65
N SER A 171 -17.73 -12.18 13.42
CA SER A 171 -19.05 -12.54 12.91
C SER A 171 -19.71 -11.43 12.10
N GLU A 172 -19.50 -10.17 12.48
CA GLU A 172 -19.96 -9.00 11.72
C GLU A 172 -19.37 -8.96 10.30
N LYS A 173 -18.05 -9.19 10.18
CA LYS A 173 -17.39 -9.23 8.87
C LYS A 173 -17.84 -10.43 8.03
N THR A 174 -18.05 -11.58 8.68
CA THR A 174 -18.57 -12.77 8.04
C THR A 174 -19.97 -12.52 7.46
N ALA A 175 -20.88 -11.93 8.25
CA ALA A 175 -22.22 -11.58 7.78
C ALA A 175 -22.18 -10.54 6.63
N CYS A 176 -21.28 -9.55 6.70
CA CYS A 176 -21.08 -8.60 5.60
C CYS A 176 -20.61 -9.29 4.32
N ALA A 177 -19.74 -10.30 4.43
CA ALA A 177 -19.25 -11.05 3.27
C ALA A 177 -20.38 -11.89 2.62
N GLU A 178 -21.24 -12.50 3.42
CA GLU A 178 -22.41 -13.25 2.94
C GLU A 178 -23.39 -12.38 2.15
N VAL A 179 -23.67 -11.16 2.63
CA VAL A 179 -24.50 -10.18 1.90
C VAL A 179 -23.87 -9.82 0.55
N SER A 180 -22.53 -9.85 0.45
CA SER A 180 -21.80 -9.61 -0.79
C SER A 180 -21.59 -10.89 -1.64
N HIS A 181 -22.38 -11.94 -1.40
CA HIS A 181 -22.31 -13.21 -2.11
C HIS A 181 -20.98 -13.96 -2.00
N CYS A 182 -20.22 -13.71 -0.93
CA CYS A 182 -19.00 -14.44 -0.64
C CYS A 182 -19.27 -15.59 0.32
N LEU A 183 -18.56 -16.71 0.13
CA LEU A 183 -18.61 -17.84 1.05
C LEU A 183 -17.64 -17.62 2.21
N ASN A 184 -17.97 -18.16 3.40
CA ASN A 184 -17.06 -18.09 4.54
C ASN A 184 -16.18 -19.34 4.61
N LEU A 185 -14.88 -19.12 4.85
CA LEU A 185 -13.94 -20.20 5.09
C LEU A 185 -14.24 -20.91 6.42
N THR A 186 -14.43 -22.21 6.35
CA THR A 186 -14.59 -23.12 7.49
C THR A 186 -13.55 -24.24 7.42
N GLU A 187 -13.45 -25.05 8.47
CA GLU A 187 -12.58 -26.24 8.45
C GLU A 187 -13.01 -27.25 7.40
N SER A 188 -14.30 -27.36 7.13
CA SER A 188 -14.88 -28.25 6.14
C SER A 188 -14.90 -27.68 4.71
N THR A 189 -14.48 -26.45 4.50
CA THR A 189 -14.45 -25.85 3.17
C THR A 189 -13.45 -26.59 2.29
N ASP A 190 -13.91 -27.10 1.16
CA ASP A 190 -13.02 -27.71 0.16
C ASP A 190 -12.24 -26.62 -0.59
N LEU A 191 -10.93 -26.67 -0.52
CA LEU A 191 -10.01 -25.75 -1.21
C LEU A 191 -9.29 -26.40 -2.37
N SER A 192 -9.56 -27.66 -2.70
CA SER A 192 -8.89 -28.40 -3.78
C SER A 192 -9.09 -27.78 -5.17
N THR A 193 -10.12 -26.94 -5.33
CA THR A 193 -10.41 -26.19 -6.57
C THR A 193 -10.06 -24.70 -6.48
N CYS A 194 -9.40 -24.27 -5.38
CA CYS A 194 -9.05 -22.88 -5.15
C CYS A 194 -7.80 -22.52 -5.93
N GLN A 195 -7.95 -21.80 -7.03
CA GLN A 195 -6.83 -21.44 -7.91
C GLN A 195 -6.03 -20.24 -7.44
N TRP A 196 -6.59 -19.38 -6.60
CA TRP A 196 -5.91 -18.20 -6.07
C TRP A 196 -6.17 -17.99 -4.59
N LEU A 197 -5.11 -17.74 -3.84
CA LEU A 197 -5.16 -17.25 -2.47
C LEU A 197 -4.61 -15.83 -2.42
N PHE A 198 -5.40 -14.89 -1.94
CA PHE A 198 -5.01 -13.50 -1.70
C PHE A 198 -4.94 -13.26 -0.19
N ASN A 199 -3.77 -12.92 0.32
CA ASN A 199 -3.64 -12.54 1.73
C ASN A 199 -3.62 -11.02 1.90
N THR A 200 -4.52 -10.50 2.74
CA THR A 200 -4.57 -9.06 3.10
C THR A 200 -4.27 -8.81 4.59
N VAL A 201 -3.90 -9.86 5.33
CA VAL A 201 -3.69 -9.79 6.79
C VAL A 201 -2.20 -9.78 7.11
N PRO A 202 -1.66 -8.74 7.77
CA PRO A 202 -0.25 -8.65 8.16
C PRO A 202 0.04 -9.47 9.43
N ALA A 203 -0.26 -10.76 9.38
CA ALA A 203 0.00 -11.72 10.43
C ALA A 203 0.19 -13.11 9.80
N PRO A 204 1.02 -14.01 10.38
CA PRO A 204 1.38 -15.31 9.81
C PRO A 204 0.20 -16.29 9.88
N ILE A 205 -0.81 -16.08 9.02
CA ILE A 205 -2.03 -16.89 8.96
C ILE A 205 -2.08 -17.83 7.77
N VAL A 206 -1.25 -17.63 6.75
CA VAL A 206 -1.14 -18.50 5.58
C VAL A 206 0.09 -19.39 5.76
N GLY A 207 -0.06 -20.39 6.60
CA GLY A 207 0.99 -21.38 6.89
C GLY A 207 0.76 -22.70 6.19
N LYS A 208 1.68 -23.67 6.42
CA LYS A 208 1.67 -25.01 5.84
C LYS A 208 0.30 -25.67 5.82
N SER A 209 -0.42 -25.69 6.93
CA SER A 209 -1.73 -26.36 7.04
C SER A 209 -2.81 -25.82 6.11
N LEU A 210 -2.74 -24.54 5.73
CA LEU A 210 -3.64 -23.94 4.77
C LEU A 210 -3.14 -24.17 3.34
N ILE A 211 -1.83 -24.03 3.12
CA ILE A 211 -1.21 -24.22 1.82
C ILE A 211 -1.42 -25.65 1.31
N ASP A 212 -1.24 -26.66 2.15
CA ASP A 212 -1.42 -28.08 1.82
C ASP A 212 -2.88 -28.45 1.42
N ARG A 213 -3.84 -27.55 1.62
CA ARG A 213 -5.23 -27.72 1.18
C ARG A 213 -5.51 -27.14 -0.19
N LEU A 214 -4.58 -26.36 -0.73
CA LEU A 214 -4.69 -25.77 -2.07
C LEU A 214 -4.17 -26.76 -3.12
N PRO A 215 -4.61 -26.66 -4.37
CA PRO A 215 -3.99 -27.42 -5.46
C PRO A 215 -2.55 -26.91 -5.73
N ASP A 216 -1.67 -27.76 -6.22
CA ASP A 216 -0.27 -27.44 -6.53
C ASP A 216 -0.13 -26.30 -7.54
N THR A 217 -1.16 -26.12 -8.37
CA THR A 217 -1.24 -25.01 -9.36
C THR A 217 -1.76 -23.69 -8.78
N ALA A 218 -2.09 -23.64 -7.49
CA ALA A 218 -2.62 -22.43 -6.89
C ALA A 218 -1.60 -21.29 -6.85
N VAL A 219 -2.04 -20.09 -7.18
CA VAL A 219 -1.24 -18.86 -7.10
C VAL A 219 -1.53 -18.15 -5.77
N ILE A 220 -0.49 -17.90 -4.99
CA ILE A 220 -0.59 -17.18 -3.70
C ILE A 220 -0.06 -15.76 -3.90
N ILE A 221 -0.89 -14.77 -3.54
CA ILE A 221 -0.58 -13.34 -3.63
C ILE A 221 -0.68 -12.71 -2.25
N ASP A 222 0.46 -12.30 -1.69
CA ASP A 222 0.50 -11.63 -0.39
C ASP A 222 0.51 -10.11 -0.55
N LEU A 223 -0.62 -9.48 -0.21
CA LEU A 223 -0.84 -8.03 -0.24
C LEU A 223 -0.58 -7.38 1.12
N ALA A 224 -0.28 -8.18 2.12
CA ALA A 224 -0.08 -7.67 3.47
C ALA A 224 1.20 -6.84 3.56
N SER A 225 1.15 -5.79 4.38
CA SER A 225 2.36 -5.01 4.69
C SER A 225 3.42 -5.91 5.35
N ALA A 226 4.69 -5.58 5.14
CA ALA A 226 5.78 -6.30 5.79
C ALA A 226 5.54 -6.49 7.32
N PRO A 227 5.83 -7.66 7.87
CA PRO A 227 6.57 -8.78 7.29
C PRO A 227 5.76 -9.72 6.37
N GLY A 228 4.51 -9.39 6.04
CA GLY A 228 3.63 -10.27 5.27
C GLY A 228 2.86 -11.24 6.16
N GLY A 229 2.13 -12.18 5.56
CA GLY A 229 1.33 -13.15 6.29
C GLY A 229 1.38 -14.55 5.72
N CYS A 230 2.18 -14.77 4.66
CA CYS A 230 2.40 -16.07 4.03
C CYS A 230 3.75 -16.67 4.46
N ASP A 231 3.77 -17.99 4.65
CA ASP A 231 5.02 -18.75 4.84
C ASP A 231 5.73 -18.93 3.49
N LEU A 232 6.44 -17.88 3.09
CA LEU A 232 7.20 -17.87 1.83
C LEU A 232 8.28 -18.95 1.78
N THR A 233 8.85 -19.33 2.93
CA THR A 233 9.86 -20.39 3.01
C THR A 233 9.24 -21.72 2.59
N TYR A 234 8.05 -22.02 3.10
CA TYR A 234 7.32 -23.22 2.74
C TYR A 234 6.89 -23.23 1.26
N CYS A 235 6.38 -22.11 0.76
CA CYS A 235 6.02 -21.96 -0.66
C CYS A 235 7.23 -22.20 -1.58
N CYS A 236 8.42 -21.66 -1.24
CA CYS A 236 9.63 -21.88 -2.03
C CYS A 236 10.07 -23.37 -2.03
N LEU A 237 9.89 -24.08 -0.93
CA LEU A 237 10.23 -25.52 -0.86
C LEU A 237 9.35 -26.35 -1.80
N LEU A 238 8.06 -26.03 -1.93
CA LEU A 238 7.17 -26.70 -2.88
C LEU A 238 7.58 -26.45 -4.33
N TYR A 239 7.88 -25.20 -4.66
CA TYR A 239 8.32 -24.82 -6.02
C TYR A 239 9.64 -25.46 -6.44
N THR A 240 10.61 -25.63 -5.51
CA THR A 240 11.89 -26.27 -5.82
C THR A 240 11.80 -27.79 -5.93
N SER A 241 10.82 -28.46 -5.31
CA SER A 241 10.63 -29.90 -5.46
C SER A 241 10.14 -30.27 -6.86
N ASP A 242 9.23 -29.47 -7.43
CA ASP A 242 8.72 -29.72 -8.81
C ASP A 242 9.77 -29.49 -9.91
N ALA A 243 10.72 -28.57 -9.68
CA ALA A 243 11.81 -28.31 -10.63
C ALA A 243 12.92 -29.37 -10.63
N ALA A 244 12.92 -30.29 -9.69
CA ALA A 244 13.91 -31.39 -9.60
C ALA A 244 13.43 -32.70 -10.25
N ASP A 245 12.15 -32.78 -10.63
CA ASP A 245 11.53 -33.99 -11.23
C ASP A 245 11.35 -33.88 -12.76
N GLU A 246 11.80 -32.76 -13.39
CA GLU A 246 11.96 -32.63 -14.84
C GLU A 246 13.45 -32.78 -15.27
#